data_8f51fc2f0a6638cea2f39bf7f9a2bd3a
#
_entry.id   8f51fc2f0a6638cea2f39bf7f9a2bd3a
#
_cell.length_a   1.000
_cell.length_b   1.000
_cell.length_c   1.000
_cell.angle_alpha   90.00
_cell.angle_beta   90.00
_cell.angle_gamma   90.00
#
_symmetry.space_group_name_H-M   'P 1'
#
loop_
_entity.id
_entity.type
_entity.pdbx_description
1 polymer ?
#
loop_
_entity_poly.entity_id
_entity_poly.type
_entity_poly.pdbx_seq_one_letter_code
_entity_poly.pdbx_strand_id
1 'polypeptide(L)'
;MCFRTIVRPSEAARALAQEHLAVLPTETVYGLGALATSATAVGRIFTTKNRPADHPLIAHILNDKAAIAWASNVPPFAHSLMNEFWPGPMTLVFPRSSRAADFITGGQDSVAIRVPGSPIMRDVLQELCSLRDDPFSAIAAPSANRFGGVSPTTAQHAMEEIGDLLTDDDVVLDAGPCAIGIESTIVDCTADRPRILRLGKVTAENVEHATGMQLGGSSQVRAPGMLAAHYSPRASVLLVEEAELPKQAMPWGAGVIAPSGLPTPPGLVRLSEPATTEEYAADLYRALREADSLQLSTVVVVPPSGAGLADAVRDRITRAAHA
;
A
#
# COMPACT_ATOMS: atom_id res chain seq x y z
N MET A 1 0.40 27.37 4.35
CA MET A 1 -0.56 26.37 4.88
C MET A 1 0.18 25.57 5.93
N CYS A 2 -0.38 25.52 7.14
CA CYS A 2 0.30 24.88 8.28
C CYS A 2 -0.47 23.61 8.67
N PHE A 3 -0.31 22.52 7.89
CA PHE A 3 -0.73 21.20 8.37
C PHE A 3 0.11 20.86 9.59
N ARG A 4 -0.47 20.07 10.48
CA ARG A 4 0.14 19.72 11.75
C ARG A 4 0.84 18.38 11.65
N THR A 5 2.18 18.39 11.55
CA THR A 5 2.97 17.17 11.78
C THR A 5 2.92 16.82 13.26
N ILE A 6 2.55 15.60 13.56
CA ILE A 6 2.40 15.09 14.93
C ILE A 6 3.25 13.82 15.10
N VAL A 7 3.56 13.49 16.34
CA VAL A 7 4.33 12.30 16.71
C VAL A 7 3.57 11.38 17.67
N ARG A 8 2.34 11.78 18.08
CA ARG A 8 1.53 11.02 19.04
C ARG A 8 0.32 10.37 18.38
N PRO A 9 0.17 9.05 18.49
CA PRO A 9 -0.99 8.30 17.98
C PRO A 9 -2.34 8.87 18.43
N SER A 10 -2.43 9.33 19.70
CA SER A 10 -3.66 9.89 20.27
C SER A 10 -4.16 11.15 19.56
N GLU A 11 -3.27 11.94 18.94
CA GLU A 11 -3.67 13.13 18.18
C GLU A 11 -4.27 12.71 16.83
N ALA A 12 -3.68 11.71 16.16
CA ALA A 12 -4.25 11.14 14.93
C ALA A 12 -5.62 10.50 15.19
N ALA A 13 -5.76 9.75 16.28
CA ALA A 13 -7.03 9.14 16.67
C ALA A 13 -8.13 10.18 16.92
N ARG A 14 -7.79 11.32 17.57
CA ARG A 14 -8.75 12.43 17.77
C ARG A 14 -9.18 13.08 16.47
N ALA A 15 -8.24 13.36 15.56
CA ALA A 15 -8.57 13.91 14.24
C ALA A 15 -9.53 12.96 13.49
N LEU A 16 -9.22 11.66 13.44
CA LEU A 16 -10.09 10.66 12.83
C LEU A 16 -11.46 10.54 13.50
N ALA A 17 -11.52 10.60 14.85
CA ALA A 17 -12.79 10.56 15.60
C ALA A 17 -13.67 11.78 15.30
N GLN A 18 -13.08 12.92 14.92
CA GLN A 18 -13.73 14.16 14.50
C GLN A 18 -13.96 14.22 12.99
N GLU A 19 -13.78 13.11 12.27
CA GLU A 19 -13.96 12.96 10.82
C GLU A 19 -12.97 13.77 9.96
N HIS A 20 -11.82 14.17 10.54
CA HIS A 20 -10.68 14.71 9.79
C HIS A 20 -9.84 13.61 9.18
N LEU A 21 -8.96 13.95 8.24
CA LEU A 21 -8.03 13.01 7.63
C LEU A 21 -6.73 12.92 8.47
N ALA A 22 -6.11 11.76 8.40
CA ALA A 22 -4.79 11.55 8.98
C ALA A 22 -3.88 10.80 7.98
N VAL A 23 -2.69 11.33 7.71
CA VAL A 23 -1.64 10.57 7.05
C VAL A 23 -0.98 9.68 8.09
N LEU A 24 -0.99 8.37 7.87
CA LEU A 24 -0.65 7.36 8.87
C LEU A 24 0.45 6.42 8.38
N PRO A 25 1.45 6.11 9.22
CA PRO A 25 2.49 5.15 8.90
C PRO A 25 1.97 3.71 9.02
N THR A 26 2.31 2.89 8.04
CA THR A 26 2.21 1.44 8.18
C THR A 26 3.58 0.80 7.92
N GLU A 27 3.71 -0.50 8.16
CA GLU A 27 4.94 -1.22 7.81
C GLU A 27 5.14 -1.33 6.30
N THR A 28 4.08 -1.11 5.51
CA THR A 28 4.09 -1.22 4.03
C THR A 28 4.31 0.12 3.34
N VAL A 29 3.34 1.02 3.40
CA VAL A 29 3.38 2.38 2.84
C VAL A 29 2.58 3.32 3.75
N TYR A 30 2.80 4.63 3.65
CA TYR A 30 1.93 5.61 4.31
C TYR A 30 0.55 5.63 3.67
N GLY A 31 -0.49 5.65 4.52
CA GLY A 31 -1.89 5.71 4.13
C GLY A 31 -2.55 7.04 4.43
N LEU A 32 -3.48 7.49 3.59
CA LEU A 32 -4.39 8.59 3.89
C LEU A 32 -5.63 8.01 4.55
N GLY A 33 -5.72 8.16 5.88
CA GLY A 33 -6.73 7.55 6.72
C GLY A 33 -7.94 8.44 6.95
N ALA A 34 -9.10 7.81 7.01
CA ALA A 34 -10.38 8.40 7.46
C ALA A 34 -11.14 7.39 8.32
N LEU A 35 -12.05 7.88 9.17
CA LEU A 35 -12.97 7.01 9.90
C LEU A 35 -13.82 6.21 8.91
N ALA A 36 -13.67 4.89 8.92
CA ALA A 36 -14.25 4.01 7.89
C ALA A 36 -15.79 3.98 7.86
N THR A 37 -16.45 4.40 8.94
CA THR A 37 -17.92 4.49 9.04
C THR A 37 -18.48 5.86 8.67
N SER A 38 -17.64 6.86 8.39
CA SER A 38 -18.07 8.20 7.97
C SER A 38 -18.01 8.36 6.46
N ALA A 39 -19.17 8.50 5.82
CA ALA A 39 -19.25 8.79 4.37
C ALA A 39 -18.57 10.11 4.02
N THR A 40 -18.69 11.13 4.89
CA THR A 40 -18.08 12.44 4.71
C THR A 40 -16.55 12.34 4.72
N ALA A 41 -15.98 11.72 5.77
CA ALA A 41 -14.54 11.58 5.90
C ALA A 41 -13.94 10.72 4.77
N VAL A 42 -14.59 9.59 4.42
CA VAL A 42 -14.16 8.75 3.30
C VAL A 42 -14.29 9.47 1.96
N GLY A 43 -15.35 10.27 1.77
CA GLY A 43 -15.51 11.11 0.59
C GLY A 43 -14.34 12.08 0.38
N ARG A 44 -13.77 12.62 1.47
CA ARG A 44 -12.58 13.47 1.42
C ARG A 44 -11.34 12.71 0.92
N ILE A 45 -11.17 11.40 1.23
CA ILE A 45 -10.09 10.60 0.66
C ILE A 45 -10.15 10.61 -0.87
N PHE A 46 -11.33 10.35 -1.45
CA PHE A 46 -11.50 10.31 -2.90
C PHE A 46 -11.20 11.67 -3.54
N THR A 47 -11.69 12.76 -2.94
CA THR A 47 -11.45 14.13 -3.42
C THR A 47 -9.96 14.49 -3.34
N THR A 48 -9.32 14.31 -2.17
CA THR A 48 -7.90 14.62 -1.95
C THR A 48 -6.99 13.86 -2.91
N LYS A 49 -7.28 12.60 -3.19
CA LYS A 49 -6.46 11.77 -4.07
C LYS A 49 -6.82 11.91 -5.55
N ASN A 50 -7.91 12.59 -5.91
CA ASN A 50 -8.52 12.52 -7.25
C ASN A 50 -8.77 11.06 -7.68
N ARG A 51 -9.30 10.24 -6.75
CA ARG A 51 -9.53 8.80 -6.91
C ARG A 51 -10.99 8.54 -7.29
N PRO A 52 -11.29 7.70 -8.29
CA PRO A 52 -12.67 7.30 -8.58
C PRO A 52 -13.33 6.60 -7.38
N ALA A 53 -14.59 6.96 -7.09
CA ALA A 53 -15.32 6.48 -5.92
C ALA A 53 -15.72 4.99 -5.99
N ASP A 54 -15.70 4.39 -7.16
CA ASP A 54 -15.97 2.97 -7.39
C ASP A 54 -14.75 2.06 -7.08
N HIS A 55 -13.60 2.65 -6.73
CA HIS A 55 -12.41 1.90 -6.31
C HIS A 55 -12.48 1.59 -4.82
N PRO A 56 -12.50 0.31 -4.41
CA PRO A 56 -12.62 -0.08 -3.01
C PRO A 56 -11.42 0.39 -2.18
N LEU A 57 -11.64 0.53 -0.87
CA LEU A 57 -10.63 0.87 0.12
C LEU A 57 -10.37 -0.32 1.05
N ILE A 58 -9.22 -0.32 1.72
CA ILE A 58 -8.90 -1.30 2.76
C ILE A 58 -9.30 -0.70 4.10
N ALA A 59 -10.14 -1.43 4.85
CA ALA A 59 -10.48 -1.13 6.23
C ALA A 59 -9.39 -1.72 7.15
N HIS A 60 -8.64 -0.86 7.82
CA HIS A 60 -7.67 -1.26 8.83
C HIS A 60 -8.38 -1.36 10.18
N ILE A 61 -8.29 -2.53 10.81
CA ILE A 61 -8.94 -2.87 12.09
C ILE A 61 -7.89 -3.16 13.16
N LEU A 62 -8.30 -3.09 14.43
CA LEU A 62 -7.38 -3.23 15.57
C LEU A 62 -6.84 -4.68 15.72
N ASN A 63 -7.72 -5.67 15.52
CA ASN A 63 -7.40 -7.09 15.72
C ASN A 63 -8.34 -7.99 14.90
N ASP A 64 -8.05 -9.27 14.86
CA ASP A 64 -8.81 -10.30 14.14
C ASP A 64 -10.28 -10.40 14.60
N LYS A 65 -10.56 -10.17 15.89
CA LYS A 65 -11.92 -10.21 16.43
C LYS A 65 -12.81 -9.14 15.80
N ALA A 66 -12.25 -8.01 15.42
CA ALA A 66 -13.01 -6.96 14.75
C ALA A 66 -13.42 -7.36 13.32
N ALA A 67 -12.76 -8.34 12.69
CA ALA A 67 -13.10 -8.77 11.33
C ALA A 67 -14.55 -9.26 11.20
N ILE A 68 -15.09 -9.93 12.22
CA ILE A 68 -16.49 -10.43 12.23
C ILE A 68 -17.54 -9.32 12.18
N ALA A 69 -17.19 -8.10 12.57
CA ALA A 69 -18.09 -6.94 12.45
C ALA A 69 -18.14 -6.39 11.02
N TRP A 70 -17.06 -6.55 10.25
CA TRP A 70 -16.92 -6.03 8.88
C TRP A 70 -17.23 -7.08 7.80
N ALA A 71 -17.02 -8.37 8.10
CA ALA A 71 -17.29 -9.49 7.22
C ALA A 71 -18.58 -10.24 7.65
N SER A 72 -19.40 -10.63 6.69
CA SER A 72 -20.58 -11.46 6.95
C SER A 72 -20.24 -12.96 7.02
N ASN A 73 -19.13 -13.37 6.44
CA ASN A 73 -18.61 -14.72 6.48
C ASN A 73 -17.08 -14.72 6.43
N VAL A 74 -16.45 -15.54 7.28
CA VAL A 74 -15.00 -15.77 7.30
C VAL A 74 -14.78 -17.27 7.12
N PRO A 75 -14.28 -17.73 5.97
CA PRO A 75 -14.08 -19.15 5.72
C PRO A 75 -12.97 -19.75 6.60
N PRO A 76 -13.02 -21.05 6.93
CA PRO A 76 -12.06 -21.69 7.83
C PRO A 76 -10.59 -21.47 7.45
N PHE A 77 -10.26 -21.54 6.17
CA PHE A 77 -8.86 -21.31 5.73
C PHE A 77 -8.37 -19.89 5.99
N ALA A 78 -9.26 -18.89 6.01
CA ALA A 78 -8.89 -17.52 6.30
C ALA A 78 -8.45 -17.32 7.76
N HIS A 79 -8.95 -18.11 8.69
CA HIS A 79 -8.44 -18.08 10.08
C HIS A 79 -6.98 -18.49 10.16
N SER A 80 -6.51 -19.46 9.34
CA SER A 80 -5.09 -19.79 9.25
C SER A 80 -4.26 -18.60 8.76
N LEU A 81 -4.75 -17.90 7.73
CA LEU A 81 -4.08 -16.70 7.21
C LEU A 81 -4.04 -15.56 8.23
N MET A 82 -5.16 -15.34 8.96
CA MET A 82 -5.22 -14.32 10.02
C MET A 82 -4.24 -14.66 11.15
N ASN A 83 -4.20 -15.91 11.62
CA ASN A 83 -3.31 -16.34 12.69
C ASN A 83 -1.82 -16.23 12.33
N GLU A 84 -1.47 -16.52 11.08
CA GLU A 84 -0.08 -16.52 10.62
C GLU A 84 0.42 -15.12 10.27
N PHE A 85 -0.42 -14.28 9.63
CA PHE A 85 0.03 -13.03 9.01
C PHE A 85 -0.57 -11.76 9.60
N TRP A 86 -1.45 -11.83 10.59
CA TRP A 86 -1.97 -10.68 11.31
C TRP A 86 -1.49 -10.65 12.77
N PRO A 87 -1.02 -9.50 13.24
CA PRO A 87 -0.83 -8.22 12.55
C PRO A 87 0.29 -8.27 11.49
N GLY A 88 0.05 -7.71 10.27
CA GLY A 88 1.07 -7.78 9.24
C GLY A 88 0.65 -7.31 7.84
N PRO A 89 1.52 -7.57 6.85
CA PRO A 89 1.38 -7.04 5.49
C PRO A 89 0.44 -7.89 4.62
N MET A 90 -0.67 -8.37 5.20
CA MET A 90 -1.70 -9.13 4.49
C MET A 90 -3.06 -8.47 4.62
N THR A 91 -3.75 -8.33 3.50
CA THR A 91 -5.15 -7.89 3.40
C THR A 91 -5.99 -9.06 2.93
N LEU A 92 -7.10 -9.32 3.62
CA LEU A 92 -8.04 -10.36 3.28
C LEU A 92 -9.35 -9.74 2.80
N VAL A 93 -9.91 -10.28 1.72
CA VAL A 93 -11.19 -9.82 1.18
C VAL A 93 -12.27 -10.83 1.52
N PHE A 94 -13.35 -10.37 2.14
CA PHE A 94 -14.47 -11.19 2.59
C PHE A 94 -15.79 -10.69 2.01
N PRO A 95 -16.85 -11.52 2.00
CA PRO A 95 -18.21 -11.02 1.85
C PRO A 95 -18.49 -9.98 2.94
N ARG A 96 -18.99 -8.81 2.55
CA ARG A 96 -19.20 -7.68 3.47
C ARG A 96 -20.35 -7.90 4.42
N SER A 97 -20.27 -7.35 5.62
CA SER A 97 -21.42 -7.09 6.49
C SER A 97 -22.07 -5.75 6.14
N SER A 98 -23.20 -5.45 6.76
CA SER A 98 -23.87 -4.14 6.64
C SER A 98 -23.02 -2.97 7.15
N ARG A 99 -22.00 -3.22 7.97
CA ARG A 99 -21.06 -2.20 8.45
C ARG A 99 -20.15 -1.67 7.36
N ALA A 100 -19.81 -2.50 6.39
CA ALA A 100 -19.01 -2.12 5.22
C ALA A 100 -19.91 -1.50 4.14
N ALA A 101 -20.14 -0.20 4.25
CA ALA A 101 -21.00 0.55 3.32
C ALA A 101 -20.39 0.67 1.91
N ASP A 102 -21.21 1.02 0.93
CA ASP A 102 -20.84 1.10 -0.49
C ASP A 102 -19.64 2.04 -0.75
N PHE A 103 -19.54 3.13 0.00
CA PHE A 103 -18.43 4.09 -0.15
C PHE A 103 -17.06 3.52 0.27
N ILE A 104 -17.01 2.40 1.06
CA ILE A 104 -15.77 1.67 1.37
C ILE A 104 -15.50 0.59 0.32
N THR A 105 -16.56 -0.10 -0.12
CA THR A 105 -16.44 -1.29 -0.97
C THR A 105 -16.43 -0.95 -2.46
N GLY A 106 -16.66 0.32 -2.84
CA GLY A 106 -16.86 0.72 -4.24
C GLY A 106 -18.07 0.03 -4.87
N GLY A 107 -19.12 -0.22 -4.05
CA GLY A 107 -20.36 -0.88 -4.46
C GLY A 107 -20.26 -2.40 -4.63
N GLN A 108 -19.16 -3.04 -4.22
CA GLN A 108 -19.03 -4.50 -4.26
C GLN A 108 -19.64 -5.15 -3.02
N ASP A 109 -20.05 -6.44 -3.15
CA ASP A 109 -20.51 -7.25 -2.03
C ASP A 109 -19.37 -7.86 -1.20
N SER A 110 -18.18 -7.28 -1.33
CA SER A 110 -16.99 -7.71 -0.60
C SER A 110 -16.26 -6.51 0.02
N VAL A 111 -15.55 -6.76 1.12
CA VAL A 111 -14.76 -5.77 1.86
C VAL A 111 -13.34 -6.27 2.07
N ALA A 112 -12.36 -5.40 1.84
CA ALA A 112 -10.94 -5.66 2.11
C ALA A 112 -10.61 -5.22 3.54
N ILE A 113 -10.03 -6.12 4.34
CA ILE A 113 -9.75 -5.91 5.76
C ILE A 113 -8.29 -6.23 6.05
N ARG A 114 -7.66 -5.47 6.94
CA ARG A 114 -6.28 -5.71 7.38
C ARG A 114 -6.09 -5.34 8.84
N VAL A 115 -5.32 -6.16 9.57
CA VAL A 115 -4.72 -5.79 10.85
C VAL A 115 -3.26 -5.37 10.56
N PRO A 116 -2.91 -4.08 10.64
CA PRO A 116 -1.58 -3.59 10.28
C PRO A 116 -0.51 -4.05 11.28
N GLY A 117 0.71 -4.34 10.78
CA GLY A 117 1.85 -4.74 11.60
C GLY A 117 2.51 -3.57 12.34
N SER A 118 2.33 -2.33 11.88
CA SER A 118 2.88 -1.12 12.51
C SER A 118 2.33 -0.92 13.92
N PRO A 119 3.18 -0.91 14.98
CA PRO A 119 2.73 -0.66 16.36
C PRO A 119 2.04 0.70 16.48
N ILE A 120 2.59 1.74 15.87
CA ILE A 120 2.05 3.11 15.91
C ILE A 120 0.65 3.17 15.27
N MET A 121 0.44 2.48 14.14
CA MET A 121 -0.88 2.42 13.52
C MET A 121 -1.89 1.66 14.40
N ARG A 122 -1.46 0.62 15.11
CA ARG A 122 -2.31 -0.10 16.07
C ARG A 122 -2.64 0.74 17.30
N ASP A 123 -1.71 1.57 17.78
CA ASP A 123 -1.99 2.52 18.86
C ASP A 123 -3.04 3.54 18.43
N VAL A 124 -2.98 4.06 17.19
CA VAL A 124 -4.04 4.93 16.63
C VAL A 124 -5.40 4.21 16.61
N LEU A 125 -5.44 2.95 16.15
CA LEU A 125 -6.67 2.16 16.11
C LEU A 125 -7.22 1.90 17.52
N GLN A 126 -6.37 1.57 18.49
CA GLN A 126 -6.75 1.35 19.89
C GLN A 126 -7.37 2.62 20.51
N GLU A 127 -6.73 3.77 20.34
CA GLU A 127 -7.23 5.06 20.80
C GLU A 127 -8.54 5.45 20.09
N LEU A 128 -8.64 5.21 18.78
CA LEU A 128 -9.85 5.48 18.02
C LEU A 128 -11.05 4.64 18.52
N CYS A 129 -10.84 3.34 18.77
CA CYS A 129 -11.86 2.47 19.34
C CYS A 129 -12.33 2.99 20.71
N SER A 130 -11.41 3.45 21.55
CA SER A 130 -11.72 4.02 22.86
C SER A 130 -12.50 5.33 22.77
N LEU A 131 -12.08 6.25 21.89
CA LEU A 131 -12.72 7.57 21.71
C LEU A 131 -14.15 7.43 21.12
N ARG A 132 -14.39 6.40 20.32
CA ARG A 132 -15.69 6.14 19.69
C ARG A 132 -16.61 5.25 20.51
N ASP A 133 -16.12 4.69 21.62
CA ASP A 133 -16.79 3.64 22.40
C ASP A 133 -17.28 2.47 21.47
N ASP A 134 -16.48 2.15 20.48
CA ASP A 134 -16.75 1.13 19.47
C ASP A 134 -15.50 0.29 19.20
N PRO A 135 -15.42 -0.94 19.76
CA PRO A 135 -14.26 -1.82 19.61
C PRO A 135 -14.03 -2.30 18.17
N PHE A 136 -14.97 -2.05 17.27
CA PHE A 136 -14.93 -2.41 15.87
C PHE A 136 -14.69 -1.20 14.95
N SER A 137 -14.32 -0.05 15.51
CA SER A 137 -13.91 1.10 14.71
C SER A 137 -12.77 0.73 13.77
N ALA A 138 -12.78 1.26 12.56
CA ALA A 138 -11.77 1.01 11.56
C ALA A 138 -11.37 2.29 10.83
N ILE A 139 -10.18 2.25 10.23
CA ILE A 139 -9.63 3.33 9.41
C ILE A 139 -9.60 2.85 7.96
N ALA A 140 -10.33 3.53 7.08
CA ALA A 140 -10.19 3.35 5.64
C ALA A 140 -8.93 4.10 5.19
N ALA A 141 -7.95 3.41 4.61
CA ALA A 141 -6.70 4.06 4.22
C ALA A 141 -6.12 3.47 2.93
N PRO A 142 -6.28 4.12 1.77
CA PRO A 142 -5.42 3.90 0.61
C PRO A 142 -4.05 4.55 0.86
N SER A 143 -3.04 4.29 0.00
CA SER A 143 -1.74 4.98 0.05
C SER A 143 -1.90 6.51 -0.03
N ALA A 144 -1.03 7.26 0.64
CA ALA A 144 -1.17 8.73 0.79
C ALA A 144 -0.51 9.52 -0.37
N ASN A 145 -0.73 9.10 -1.62
CA ASN A 145 -0.29 9.76 -2.85
C ASN A 145 -1.50 10.16 -3.71
N ARG A 146 -1.31 11.01 -4.72
CA ARG A 146 -2.31 11.23 -5.79
C ARG A 146 -2.58 9.91 -6.53
N PHE A 147 -3.80 9.75 -7.05
CA PHE A 147 -4.20 8.49 -7.70
C PHE A 147 -3.29 8.16 -8.89
N GLY A 148 -2.81 6.91 -8.94
CA GLY A 148 -1.89 6.41 -9.98
C GLY A 148 -0.40 6.67 -9.70
N GLY A 149 -0.06 7.63 -8.84
CA GLY A 149 1.33 7.98 -8.52
C GLY A 149 2.06 6.97 -7.63
N VAL A 150 3.35 7.22 -7.42
CA VAL A 150 4.22 6.38 -6.57
C VAL A 150 3.77 6.43 -5.12
N SER A 151 3.62 5.27 -4.46
CA SER A 151 3.20 5.22 -3.06
C SER A 151 4.26 5.83 -2.12
N PRO A 152 3.85 6.56 -1.07
CA PRO A 152 4.77 7.18 -0.14
C PRO A 152 5.28 6.17 0.90
N THR A 153 6.58 6.14 1.14
CA THR A 153 7.24 5.31 2.14
C THR A 153 7.76 6.09 3.34
N THR A 154 7.60 7.42 3.32
CA THR A 154 7.87 8.34 4.43
C THR A 154 6.76 9.38 4.54
N ALA A 155 6.64 10.05 5.69
CA ALA A 155 5.72 11.19 5.86
C ALA A 155 6.05 12.32 4.88
N GLN A 156 7.34 12.59 4.64
CA GLN A 156 7.82 13.57 3.67
C GLN A 156 7.25 13.29 2.27
N HIS A 157 7.31 12.04 1.77
CA HIS A 157 6.76 11.66 0.47
C HIS A 157 5.25 11.91 0.37
N ALA A 158 4.50 11.64 1.45
CA ALA A 158 3.07 11.91 1.48
C ALA A 158 2.79 13.42 1.42
N MET A 159 3.60 14.22 2.13
CA MET A 159 3.46 15.66 2.18
C MET A 159 3.76 16.33 0.83
N GLU A 160 4.75 15.83 0.10
CA GLU A 160 5.07 16.30 -1.25
C GLU A 160 3.94 16.04 -2.25
N GLU A 161 3.15 15.00 -2.04
CA GLU A 161 2.06 14.59 -2.94
C GLU A 161 0.72 15.25 -2.66
N ILE A 162 0.34 15.30 -1.40
CA ILE A 162 -1.01 15.69 -0.99
C ILE A 162 -1.04 16.78 0.09
N GLY A 163 0.11 17.26 0.57
CA GLY A 163 0.16 18.23 1.66
C GLY A 163 -0.60 19.52 1.37
N ASP A 164 -0.58 20.00 0.12
CA ASP A 164 -1.32 21.17 -0.35
C ASP A 164 -2.85 20.99 -0.38
N LEU A 165 -3.32 19.75 -0.25
CA LEU A 165 -4.74 19.36 -0.29
C LEU A 165 -5.30 19.04 1.10
N LEU A 166 -4.44 18.99 2.13
CA LEU A 166 -4.86 18.82 3.51
C LEU A 166 -5.31 20.15 4.12
N THR A 167 -6.26 20.09 5.06
CA THR A 167 -6.72 21.24 5.84
C THR A 167 -5.94 21.37 7.15
N ASP A 168 -6.12 22.47 7.86
CA ASP A 168 -5.44 22.71 9.15
C ASP A 168 -5.88 21.74 10.27
N ASP A 169 -7.03 21.09 10.11
CA ASP A 169 -7.55 20.07 11.03
C ASP A 169 -7.04 18.66 10.71
N ASP A 170 -6.50 18.45 9.52
CA ASP A 170 -5.88 17.18 9.13
C ASP A 170 -4.48 17.06 9.71
N VAL A 171 -4.04 15.84 9.97
CA VAL A 171 -2.77 15.60 10.64
C VAL A 171 -1.88 14.62 9.87
N VAL A 172 -0.58 14.75 10.08
CA VAL A 172 0.43 13.83 9.54
C VAL A 172 1.18 13.21 10.70
N LEU A 173 1.04 11.91 10.90
CA LEU A 173 1.77 11.16 11.91
C LEU A 173 3.05 10.61 11.31
N ASP A 174 4.19 11.17 11.71
CA ASP A 174 5.50 10.72 11.24
C ASP A 174 6.08 9.66 12.19
N ALA A 175 6.45 8.51 11.63
CA ALA A 175 7.12 7.42 12.34
C ALA A 175 8.36 6.91 11.58
N GLY A 176 8.92 7.74 10.71
CA GLY A 176 10.05 7.36 9.88
C GLY A 176 9.67 6.49 8.66
N PRO A 177 10.65 5.89 8.00
CA PRO A 177 10.43 5.11 6.77
C PRO A 177 9.71 3.79 7.04
N CYS A 178 8.90 3.36 6.05
CA CYS A 178 8.26 2.06 6.06
C CYS A 178 9.28 0.92 5.92
N ALA A 179 9.13 -0.12 6.72
CA ALA A 179 10.10 -1.23 6.74
C ALA A 179 10.02 -2.16 5.52
N ILE A 180 8.86 -2.23 4.83
CA ILE A 180 8.64 -3.13 3.69
C ILE A 180 8.73 -2.38 2.35
N GLY A 181 8.17 -1.17 2.26
CA GLY A 181 8.27 -0.29 1.10
C GLY A 181 7.31 -0.56 -0.06
N ILE A 182 6.63 -1.70 -0.10
CA ILE A 182 5.56 -2.02 -1.05
C ILE A 182 4.28 -2.42 -0.32
N GLU A 183 3.14 -2.36 -1.00
CA GLU A 183 1.83 -2.63 -0.41
C GLU A 183 1.66 -4.10 0.02
N SER A 184 0.67 -4.32 0.90
CA SER A 184 0.27 -5.65 1.40
C SER A 184 -0.12 -6.61 0.28
N THR A 185 0.12 -7.90 0.48
CA THR A 185 -0.53 -8.97 -0.29
C THR A 185 -2.03 -8.90 -0.07
N ILE A 186 -2.82 -9.02 -1.15
CA ILE A 186 -4.29 -9.08 -1.05
C ILE A 186 -4.74 -10.47 -1.47
N VAL A 187 -5.49 -11.14 -0.58
CA VAL A 187 -6.07 -12.46 -0.82
C VAL A 187 -7.58 -12.37 -0.81
N ASP A 188 -8.21 -12.82 -1.87
CA ASP A 188 -9.66 -13.01 -1.96
C ASP A 188 -10.05 -14.30 -1.24
N CYS A 189 -10.88 -14.14 -0.19
CA CYS A 189 -11.43 -15.19 0.62
C CYS A 189 -12.96 -15.32 0.45
N THR A 190 -13.53 -14.81 -0.66
CA THR A 190 -14.97 -14.87 -0.94
C THR A 190 -15.41 -16.21 -1.54
N ALA A 191 -14.47 -17.06 -1.94
CA ALA A 191 -14.69 -18.37 -2.52
C ALA A 191 -14.09 -19.50 -1.67
N ASP A 192 -14.24 -20.75 -2.14
CA ASP A 192 -13.82 -21.97 -1.43
C ASP A 192 -12.28 -22.12 -1.30
N ARG A 193 -11.51 -21.36 -2.06
CA ARG A 193 -10.05 -21.37 -2.06
C ARG A 193 -9.49 -19.96 -2.08
N PRO A 194 -8.32 -19.72 -1.44
CA PRO A 194 -7.65 -18.42 -1.47
C PRO A 194 -7.21 -18.08 -2.91
N ARG A 195 -7.37 -16.80 -3.32
CA ARG A 195 -6.92 -16.28 -4.61
C ARG A 195 -6.13 -15.00 -4.37
N ILE A 196 -4.94 -14.89 -4.94
CA ILE A 196 -4.14 -13.66 -4.80
C ILE A 196 -4.63 -12.62 -5.80
N LEU A 197 -5.06 -11.45 -5.28
CA LEU A 197 -5.46 -10.29 -6.08
C LEU A 197 -4.30 -9.33 -6.30
N ARG A 198 -3.37 -9.27 -5.35
CA ARG A 198 -2.18 -8.42 -5.41
C ARG A 198 -1.02 -9.10 -4.71
N LEU A 199 0.10 -9.21 -5.39
CA LEU A 199 1.34 -9.69 -4.81
C LEU A 199 1.92 -8.68 -3.81
N GLY A 200 2.56 -9.16 -2.75
CA GLY A 200 3.25 -8.38 -1.74
C GLY A 200 4.25 -9.24 -0.98
N LYS A 201 4.63 -8.83 0.24
CA LYS A 201 5.64 -9.55 1.04
C LYS A 201 5.24 -10.98 1.39
N VAL A 202 3.95 -11.22 1.65
CA VAL A 202 3.44 -12.59 1.84
C VAL A 202 3.26 -13.22 0.46
N THR A 203 4.03 -14.28 0.19
CA THR A 203 4.10 -14.91 -1.14
C THR A 203 2.96 -15.90 -1.39
N ALA A 204 2.83 -16.39 -2.61
CA ALA A 204 1.88 -17.44 -2.97
C ALA A 204 2.14 -18.72 -2.16
N GLU A 205 3.39 -19.11 -2.05
CA GLU A 205 3.84 -20.28 -1.29
C GLU A 205 3.50 -20.14 0.20
N ASN A 206 3.63 -18.94 0.77
CA ASN A 206 3.24 -18.67 2.16
C ASN A 206 1.74 -18.89 2.36
N VAL A 207 0.89 -18.41 1.42
CA VAL A 207 -0.56 -18.59 1.47
C VAL A 207 -0.93 -20.07 1.36
N GLU A 208 -0.35 -20.80 0.41
CA GLU A 208 -0.58 -22.24 0.23
C GLU A 208 -0.13 -23.05 1.45
N HIS A 209 1.04 -22.71 2.02
CA HIS A 209 1.55 -23.37 3.22
C HIS A 209 0.64 -23.15 4.44
N ALA A 210 0.25 -21.90 4.70
CA ALA A 210 -0.58 -21.56 5.86
C ALA A 210 -2.00 -22.18 5.79
N THR A 211 -2.54 -22.29 4.58
CA THR A 211 -3.90 -22.82 4.38
C THR A 211 -3.95 -24.33 4.11
N GLY A 212 -2.83 -24.94 3.71
CA GLY A 212 -2.78 -26.30 3.19
C GLY A 212 -3.54 -26.47 1.87
N MET A 213 -3.84 -25.39 1.16
CA MET A 213 -4.65 -25.39 -0.05
C MET A 213 -3.88 -24.78 -1.21
N GLN A 214 -4.07 -25.33 -2.41
CA GLN A 214 -3.62 -24.67 -3.63
C GLN A 214 -4.46 -23.43 -3.91
N LEU A 215 -3.81 -22.40 -4.47
CA LEU A 215 -4.49 -21.18 -4.88
C LEU A 215 -5.59 -21.46 -5.93
N GLY A 216 -6.68 -20.71 -5.83
CA GLY A 216 -7.74 -20.71 -6.82
C GLY A 216 -7.34 -19.93 -8.08
N GLY A 217 -8.16 -20.05 -9.13
CA GLY A 217 -7.99 -19.30 -10.39
C GLY A 217 -8.29 -17.80 -10.27
N SER A 218 -8.67 -17.17 -11.39
CA SER A 218 -8.99 -15.74 -11.44
C SER A 218 -10.17 -15.36 -10.53
N SER A 219 -10.19 -14.12 -10.06
CA SER A 219 -11.27 -13.53 -9.27
C SER A 219 -11.92 -12.36 -10.02
N GLN A 220 -13.21 -12.14 -9.79
CA GLN A 220 -13.96 -10.97 -10.27
C GLN A 220 -13.94 -9.81 -9.24
N VAL A 221 -13.38 -10.05 -8.06
CA VAL A 221 -13.29 -9.05 -6.98
C VAL A 221 -12.26 -7.98 -7.37
N ARG A 222 -12.67 -6.72 -7.29
CA ARG A 222 -11.76 -5.58 -7.48
C ARG A 222 -11.04 -5.26 -6.18
N ALA A 223 -9.74 -4.96 -6.27
CA ALA A 223 -8.92 -4.56 -5.14
C ALA A 223 -7.99 -3.37 -5.50
N PRO A 224 -7.51 -2.61 -4.50
CA PRO A 224 -6.56 -1.51 -4.77
C PRO A 224 -5.27 -2.03 -5.43
N GLY A 225 -4.76 -1.28 -6.43
CA GLY A 225 -3.48 -1.60 -7.10
C GLY A 225 -3.58 -2.66 -8.21
N MET A 226 -4.79 -2.99 -8.69
CA MET A 226 -4.99 -3.94 -9.81
C MET A 226 -4.97 -3.28 -11.20
N LEU A 227 -4.89 -1.95 -11.30
CA LEU A 227 -4.81 -1.25 -12.58
C LEU A 227 -3.52 -1.59 -13.32
N ALA A 228 -3.58 -1.66 -14.64
CA ALA A 228 -2.41 -1.95 -15.48
C ALA A 228 -1.33 -0.87 -15.33
N ALA A 229 -1.73 0.41 -15.37
CA ALA A 229 -0.86 1.56 -15.08
C ALA A 229 -1.10 2.01 -13.62
N HIS A 230 -0.08 1.95 -12.80
CA HIS A 230 -0.11 2.36 -11.39
C HIS A 230 1.33 2.51 -10.86
N TYR A 231 1.51 3.21 -9.74
CA TYR A 231 2.82 3.44 -9.12
C TYR A 231 3.80 4.25 -10.00
N SER A 232 3.25 5.11 -10.84
CA SER A 232 3.98 5.76 -11.91
C SER A 232 4.67 7.03 -11.43
N PRO A 233 6.01 7.15 -11.59
CA PRO A 233 6.71 8.41 -11.48
C PRO A 233 6.40 9.31 -12.69
N ARG A 234 6.82 10.57 -12.63
CA ARG A 234 6.79 11.48 -13.79
C ARG A 234 7.82 11.10 -14.86
N ALA A 235 8.95 10.54 -14.40
CA ALA A 235 9.96 9.98 -15.29
C ALA A 235 9.46 8.72 -15.98
N SER A 236 9.78 8.52 -17.26
CA SER A 236 9.48 7.26 -17.97
C SER A 236 10.33 6.12 -17.40
N VAL A 237 9.72 5.00 -17.11
CA VAL A 237 10.40 3.80 -16.60
C VAL A 237 10.77 2.87 -17.75
N LEU A 238 12.07 2.62 -17.91
CA LEU A 238 12.62 1.71 -18.91
C LEU A 238 13.10 0.41 -18.24
N LEU A 239 12.44 -0.70 -18.55
CA LEU A 239 12.87 -2.02 -18.07
C LEU A 239 14.01 -2.53 -18.91
N VAL A 240 15.08 -3.00 -18.25
CA VAL A 240 16.28 -3.54 -18.90
C VAL A 240 16.68 -4.83 -18.21
N GLU A 241 16.95 -5.87 -18.99
CA GLU A 241 17.52 -7.11 -18.46
C GLU A 241 18.95 -6.88 -17.96
N GLU A 242 19.33 -7.58 -16.91
CA GLU A 242 20.67 -7.46 -16.28
C GLU A 242 21.80 -7.55 -17.32
N ALA A 243 21.73 -8.55 -18.20
CA ALA A 243 22.75 -8.80 -19.23
C ALA A 243 22.83 -7.69 -20.31
N GLU A 244 21.80 -6.86 -20.42
CA GLU A 244 21.71 -5.80 -21.44
C GLU A 244 22.14 -4.43 -20.88
N LEU A 245 22.11 -4.23 -19.57
CA LEU A 245 22.47 -2.95 -18.95
C LEU A 245 23.83 -2.38 -19.42
N PRO A 246 24.94 -3.17 -19.50
CA PRO A 246 26.23 -2.68 -19.95
C PRO A 246 26.36 -2.52 -21.47
N LYS A 247 25.43 -3.07 -22.24
CA LYS A 247 25.53 -3.15 -23.72
C LYS A 247 24.63 -2.15 -24.43
N GLN A 248 23.51 -1.80 -23.85
CA GLN A 248 22.51 -0.95 -24.45
C GLN A 248 22.88 0.52 -24.28
N ALA A 249 22.72 1.32 -25.35
CA ALA A 249 22.83 2.77 -25.25
C ALA A 249 21.67 3.32 -24.42
N MET A 250 21.98 3.84 -23.23
CA MET A 250 20.99 4.43 -22.32
C MET A 250 20.88 5.93 -22.54
N PRO A 251 19.68 6.53 -22.28
CA PRO A 251 19.55 7.99 -22.34
C PRO A 251 20.52 8.66 -21.37
N TRP A 252 21.31 9.60 -21.86
CA TRP A 252 22.26 10.37 -21.04
C TRP A 252 21.52 11.10 -19.91
N GLY A 253 22.05 11.03 -18.69
CA GLY A 253 21.42 11.64 -17.51
C GLY A 253 20.23 10.88 -16.95
N ALA A 254 19.91 9.69 -17.47
CA ALA A 254 18.85 8.86 -16.86
C ALA A 254 19.24 8.36 -15.47
N GLY A 255 18.24 8.17 -14.61
CA GLY A 255 18.41 7.46 -13.34
C GLY A 255 18.58 5.97 -13.57
N VAL A 256 19.26 5.26 -12.66
CA VAL A 256 19.34 3.80 -12.69
C VAL A 256 19.05 3.19 -11.32
N ILE A 257 18.14 2.20 -11.32
CA ILE A 257 17.83 1.31 -10.20
C ILE A 257 18.24 -0.09 -10.64
N ALA A 258 19.26 -0.66 -9.98
CA ALA A 258 19.76 -1.98 -10.34
C ALA A 258 20.38 -2.67 -9.11
N PRO A 259 20.32 -4.01 -9.01
CA PRO A 259 20.94 -4.76 -7.93
C PRO A 259 22.42 -4.40 -7.70
N SER A 260 22.89 -4.53 -6.47
CA SER A 260 24.28 -4.32 -6.11
C SER A 260 25.19 -5.27 -6.91
N GLY A 261 26.40 -4.81 -7.21
CA GLY A 261 27.33 -5.57 -8.06
C GLY A 261 27.21 -5.27 -9.56
N LEU A 262 26.13 -4.64 -10.02
CA LEU A 262 26.04 -4.15 -11.38
C LEU A 262 26.62 -2.73 -11.47
N PRO A 263 27.61 -2.46 -12.35
CA PRO A 263 28.21 -1.14 -12.47
C PRO A 263 27.18 -0.14 -13.04
N THR A 264 27.25 1.10 -12.57
CA THR A 264 26.47 2.18 -13.17
C THR A 264 27.05 2.54 -14.52
N PRO A 265 26.29 2.44 -15.63
CA PRO A 265 26.78 2.86 -16.93
C PRO A 265 27.20 4.34 -16.94
N PRO A 266 28.24 4.72 -17.73
CA PRO A 266 28.69 6.10 -17.80
C PRO A 266 27.55 7.07 -18.20
N GLY A 267 27.45 8.19 -17.50
CA GLY A 267 26.44 9.21 -17.77
C GLY A 267 25.07 8.98 -17.13
N LEU A 268 24.88 7.89 -16.37
CA LEU A 268 23.67 7.66 -15.58
C LEU A 268 23.87 8.05 -14.11
N VAL A 269 22.75 8.33 -13.43
CA VAL A 269 22.70 8.65 -12.00
C VAL A 269 22.21 7.43 -11.23
N ARG A 270 23.03 6.88 -10.33
CA ARG A 270 22.62 5.75 -9.48
C ARG A 270 21.61 6.23 -8.44
N LEU A 271 20.37 5.73 -8.51
CA LEU A 271 19.29 6.04 -7.57
C LEU A 271 19.18 4.97 -6.46
N SER A 272 19.46 3.71 -6.79
CA SER A 272 19.44 2.61 -5.84
C SER A 272 20.29 1.44 -6.30
N GLU A 273 20.89 0.72 -5.31
CA GLU A 273 21.73 -0.49 -5.51
C GLU A 273 21.46 -1.54 -4.44
N PRO A 274 20.23 -2.08 -4.36
CA PRO A 274 19.85 -3.02 -3.32
C PRO A 274 20.64 -4.34 -3.42
N ALA A 275 21.09 -4.86 -2.28
CA ALA A 275 21.80 -6.13 -2.20
C ALA A 275 20.87 -7.34 -2.05
N THR A 276 19.65 -7.11 -1.55
CA THR A 276 18.63 -8.15 -1.35
C THR A 276 17.29 -7.72 -1.96
N THR A 277 16.39 -8.69 -2.13
CA THR A 277 15.03 -8.39 -2.61
C THR A 277 14.24 -7.56 -1.59
N GLU A 278 14.50 -7.76 -0.30
CA GLU A 278 13.89 -6.96 0.78
C GLU A 278 14.33 -5.49 0.70
N GLU A 279 15.63 -5.25 0.51
CA GLU A 279 16.15 -3.90 0.30
C GLU A 279 15.57 -3.29 -0.99
N TYR A 280 15.43 -4.09 -2.05
CA TYR A 280 14.83 -3.62 -3.30
C TYR A 280 13.38 -3.17 -3.08
N ALA A 281 12.57 -3.97 -2.37
CA ALA A 281 11.19 -3.63 -2.06
C ALA A 281 11.10 -2.36 -1.20
N ALA A 282 11.97 -2.23 -0.19
CA ALA A 282 12.00 -1.08 0.72
C ALA A 282 12.41 0.23 0.02
N ASP A 283 13.28 0.14 -0.98
CA ASP A 283 13.91 1.30 -1.62
C ASP A 283 13.28 1.72 -2.97
N LEU A 284 12.52 0.83 -3.63
CA LEU A 284 11.97 1.06 -4.96
C LEU A 284 11.24 2.40 -5.10
N TYR A 285 10.28 2.66 -4.22
CA TYR A 285 9.47 3.88 -4.31
C TYR A 285 10.24 5.14 -3.93
N ARG A 286 11.20 5.04 -3.00
CA ARG A 286 12.12 6.15 -2.70
C ARG A 286 12.93 6.52 -3.95
N ALA A 287 13.52 5.53 -4.62
CA ALA A 287 14.34 5.75 -5.81
C ALA A 287 13.53 6.32 -7.00
N LEU A 288 12.28 5.85 -7.21
CA LEU A 288 11.40 6.42 -8.24
C LEU A 288 11.04 7.89 -7.93
N ARG A 289 10.79 8.24 -6.66
CA ARG A 289 10.53 9.61 -6.22
C ARG A 289 11.77 10.51 -6.33
N GLU A 290 12.93 9.96 -6.02
CA GLU A 290 14.20 10.69 -6.18
C GLU A 290 14.45 11.07 -7.64
N ALA A 291 14.12 10.19 -8.60
CA ALA A 291 14.16 10.52 -10.01
C ALA A 291 13.30 11.75 -10.34
N ASP A 292 12.07 11.78 -9.81
CA ASP A 292 11.17 12.92 -10.01
C ASP A 292 11.69 14.21 -9.35
N SER A 293 12.31 14.11 -8.18
CA SER A 293 12.93 15.24 -7.46
C SER A 293 14.13 15.81 -8.21
N LEU A 294 14.92 14.94 -8.83
CA LEU A 294 16.05 15.29 -9.69
C LEU A 294 15.62 15.72 -11.10
N GLN A 295 14.31 15.73 -11.38
CA GLN A 295 13.72 16.07 -12.68
C GLN A 295 14.27 15.21 -13.84
N LEU A 296 14.57 13.95 -13.57
CA LEU A 296 15.04 13.04 -14.61
C LEU A 296 13.88 12.69 -15.55
N SER A 297 14.16 12.61 -16.84
CA SER A 297 13.16 12.22 -17.84
C SER A 297 12.94 10.72 -17.92
N THR A 298 13.95 9.93 -17.51
CA THR A 298 13.95 8.48 -17.65
C THR A 298 14.61 7.81 -16.43
N VAL A 299 14.05 6.68 -16.00
CA VAL A 299 14.64 5.78 -15.02
C VAL A 299 14.81 4.40 -15.65
N VAL A 300 16.05 3.94 -15.74
CA VAL A 300 16.39 2.59 -16.17
C VAL A 300 16.28 1.67 -14.94
N VAL A 301 15.51 0.61 -15.05
CA VAL A 301 15.28 -0.33 -13.94
C VAL A 301 15.65 -1.74 -14.36
N VAL A 302 16.57 -2.36 -13.62
CA VAL A 302 16.89 -3.78 -13.72
C VAL A 302 16.10 -4.52 -12.64
N PRO A 303 15.06 -5.28 -13.01
CA PRO A 303 14.23 -5.97 -12.02
C PRO A 303 15.01 -7.03 -11.22
N PRO A 304 14.63 -7.31 -9.95
CA PRO A 304 15.27 -8.37 -9.19
C PRO A 304 14.94 -9.75 -9.77
N SER A 305 15.90 -10.67 -9.71
CA SER A 305 15.74 -12.09 -10.07
C SER A 305 15.08 -12.88 -8.93
N GLY A 306 14.68 -14.14 -9.21
CA GLY A 306 14.08 -15.03 -8.21
C GLY A 306 12.55 -15.02 -8.21
N ALA A 307 11.94 -15.67 -7.21
CA ALA A 307 10.50 -15.80 -7.01
C ALA A 307 10.05 -15.12 -5.70
N GLY A 308 8.78 -15.22 -5.38
CA GLY A 308 8.21 -14.74 -4.12
C GLY A 308 8.15 -13.21 -4.03
N LEU A 309 8.90 -12.59 -3.11
CA LEU A 309 8.90 -11.12 -2.98
C LEU A 309 9.41 -10.43 -4.26
N ALA A 310 10.32 -11.07 -5.01
CA ALA A 310 10.80 -10.54 -6.29
C ALA A 310 9.67 -10.43 -7.31
N ASP A 311 8.68 -11.34 -7.30
CA ASP A 311 7.50 -11.25 -8.17
C ASP A 311 6.67 -10.00 -7.84
N ALA A 312 6.49 -9.69 -6.56
CA ALA A 312 5.77 -8.49 -6.14
C ALA A 312 6.51 -7.20 -6.57
N VAL A 313 7.83 -7.16 -6.42
CA VAL A 313 8.65 -6.02 -6.88
C VAL A 313 8.54 -5.87 -8.39
N ARG A 314 8.68 -6.95 -9.16
CA ARG A 314 8.53 -6.93 -10.62
C ARG A 314 7.14 -6.46 -11.06
N ASP A 315 6.07 -6.91 -10.39
CA ASP A 315 4.71 -6.42 -10.68
C ASP A 315 4.61 -4.89 -10.52
N ARG A 316 5.21 -4.32 -9.46
CA ARG A 316 5.23 -2.86 -9.24
C ARG A 316 6.00 -2.11 -10.33
N ILE A 317 7.19 -2.60 -10.68
CA ILE A 317 8.04 -2.02 -11.73
C ILE A 317 7.33 -2.08 -13.10
N THR A 318 6.72 -3.23 -13.42
CA THR A 318 5.98 -3.40 -14.67
C THR A 318 4.81 -2.41 -14.77
N ARG A 319 4.03 -2.22 -13.69
CA ARG A 319 2.93 -1.25 -13.65
C ARG A 319 3.42 0.19 -13.76
N ALA A 320 4.57 0.52 -13.16
CA ALA A 320 5.20 1.84 -13.28
C ALA A 320 5.65 2.14 -14.72
N ALA A 321 6.05 1.11 -15.47
CA ALA A 321 6.49 1.23 -16.87
C ALA A 321 5.34 1.31 -17.89
N HIS A 322 4.11 0.99 -17.50
CA HIS A 322 2.93 1.04 -18.39
C HIS A 322 2.18 2.39 -18.37
N ALA A 323 2.72 3.41 -17.72
CA ALA A 323 2.09 4.73 -17.54
C ALA A 323 2.38 5.70 -18.67
#